data_b4746e657426644fc756df6dbe514fbd
#
_entry.id   b4746e657426644fc756df6dbe514fbd
#
_cell.length_a   1.000
_cell.length_b   1.000
_cell.length_c   1.000
_cell.angle_alpha   90.00
_cell.angle_beta   90.00
_cell.angle_gamma   90.00
#
_symmetry.space_group_name_H-M   'P 1'
#
loop_
_entity.id
_entity.type
_entity.pdbx_description
1 polymer ?
#
loop_
_entity_poly.entity_id
_entity_poly.type
_entity_poly.pdbx_seq_one_letter_code
_entity_poly.pdbx_strand_id
1 'polypeptide(L)'
;DRSVSRGLGDVYKRQVYMGELDIQRQRPNVERMKMLGAKVIPATSGSKTLNDAVNEALEAWMKDPENFYLIGSAVGPQPYPEMVSRFQSVISEEIKKQLKEKTGKENPDYVVACLGGGSNAAGAFYHFINEPSVHLIAAEAAGKGVDSGETAATLTIGEKGILHGSQTMLMKDEQGNVKEAYSLSAGLDYPGIGPLHAHLAKTGRMEVEAVTDDEALKAAFMLTREEGIIPALESSHALAVLEKRKFGKDDVVVINISGRGDKDLDNYLSSSFAQGALE
;
A
#
# COMPACT_ATOMS: atom_id res chain seq x y z
N ASP A 1 3.84 37.21 4.51
CA ASP A 1 3.02 36.23 3.81
C ASP A 1 3.45 34.82 4.21
N ARG A 2 2.53 34.07 4.79
CA ARG A 2 2.77 32.73 5.30
C ARG A 2 2.18 31.65 4.41
N SER A 3 1.92 31.97 3.19
CA SER A 3 1.35 31.06 2.18
C SER A 3 2.35 30.02 1.65
N VAL A 4 3.64 30.16 2.00
CA VAL A 4 4.66 29.22 1.58
C VAL A 4 4.44 27.86 2.23
N SER A 5 4.62 26.80 1.48
CA SER A 5 4.57 25.41 1.98
C SER A 5 5.35 25.30 3.29
N ARG A 6 4.62 25.05 4.32
CA ARG A 6 5.16 25.03 5.67
C ARG A 6 5.43 23.62 6.05
N GLY A 7 6.28 22.96 5.58
CA GLY A 7 6.62 21.61 5.93
C GLY A 7 6.12 21.14 7.32
N LEU A 8 6.52 20.02 7.74
CA LEU A 8 6.11 19.45 9.04
C LEU A 8 6.59 20.26 10.27
N GLY A 9 7.50 21.21 10.09
CA GLY A 9 8.07 22.02 11.14
C GLY A 9 7.29 23.29 11.54
N ASP A 10 6.11 23.51 10.97
CA ASP A 10 5.31 24.71 11.29
C ASP A 10 4.70 24.67 12.70
N VAL A 11 4.03 25.75 13.08
CA VAL A 11 3.46 25.99 14.42
C VAL A 11 2.43 24.95 14.89
N TYR A 12 1.94 24.11 14.01
CA TYR A 12 0.98 23.06 14.35
C TYR A 12 1.65 21.89 15.07
N LYS A 13 0.97 21.41 16.10
CA LYS A 13 1.36 20.13 16.73
C LYS A 13 0.95 19.01 15.79
N ARG A 14 1.87 18.07 15.54
CA ARG A 14 1.61 16.90 14.74
C ARG A 14 1.84 15.64 15.57
N GLN A 15 0.81 14.83 15.61
CA GLN A 15 0.83 13.52 16.25
C GLN A 15 0.67 12.47 15.15
N VAL A 16 1.60 11.54 15.08
CA VAL A 16 1.54 10.40 14.16
C VAL A 16 1.29 9.17 14.99
N TYR A 17 0.12 8.57 14.84
CA TYR A 17 -0.22 7.30 15.47
C TYR A 17 0.40 6.17 14.64
N MET A 18 1.09 5.28 15.30
CA MET A 18 1.81 4.18 14.65
C MET A 18 1.83 2.96 15.56
N GLY A 19 1.59 1.77 15.00
CA GLY A 19 1.65 0.55 15.78
C GLY A 19 3.01 0.38 16.47
N GLU A 20 3.03 -0.08 17.72
CA GLU A 20 4.28 -0.27 18.47
C GLU A 20 5.25 -1.21 17.75
N LEU A 21 4.74 -2.27 17.07
CA LEU A 21 5.54 -3.16 16.24
C LEU A 21 6.05 -2.46 14.98
N ASP A 22 5.22 -1.63 14.35
CA ASP A 22 5.60 -0.91 13.14
C ASP A 22 6.61 0.20 13.42
N ILE A 23 6.62 0.79 14.61
CA ILE A 23 7.69 1.71 15.07
C ILE A 23 9.06 1.01 15.00
N GLN A 24 9.12 -0.25 15.35
CA GLN A 24 10.36 -1.03 15.30
C GLN A 24 10.72 -1.39 13.84
N ARG A 25 9.75 -1.91 13.07
CA ARG A 25 9.93 -2.32 11.67
C ARG A 25 10.34 -1.15 10.77
N GLN A 26 9.83 0.04 11.06
CA GLN A 26 10.02 1.25 10.24
C GLN A 26 10.84 2.33 10.97
N ARG A 27 11.78 1.92 11.83
CA ARG A 27 12.61 2.82 12.63
C ARG A 27 13.20 3.99 11.84
N PRO A 28 13.74 3.84 10.62
CA PRO A 28 14.27 4.97 9.86
C PRO A 28 13.21 6.06 9.58
N ASN A 29 11.96 5.68 9.34
CA ASN A 29 10.87 6.63 9.14
C ASN A 29 10.49 7.34 10.44
N VAL A 30 10.48 6.61 11.56
CA VAL A 30 10.22 7.18 12.89
C VAL A 30 11.25 8.25 13.25
N GLU A 31 12.52 7.98 13.02
CA GLU A 31 13.59 8.95 13.27
C GLU A 31 13.46 10.19 12.37
N ARG A 32 13.10 10.01 11.09
CA ARG A 32 12.80 11.14 10.19
C ARG A 32 11.63 11.98 10.69
N MET A 33 10.53 11.36 11.15
CA MET A 33 9.39 12.07 11.73
C MET A 33 9.80 12.91 12.95
N LYS A 34 10.60 12.33 13.86
CA LYS A 34 11.12 13.04 15.03
C LYS A 34 12.02 14.22 14.65
N MET A 35 12.93 14.03 13.70
CA MET A 35 13.78 15.11 13.16
C MET A 35 12.95 16.27 12.57
N LEU A 36 11.82 15.97 11.99
CA LEU A 36 10.87 16.95 11.42
C LEU A 36 9.95 17.56 12.51
N GLY A 37 10.12 17.20 13.78
CA GLY A 37 9.35 17.75 14.89
C GLY A 37 7.98 17.12 15.12
N ALA A 38 7.69 15.97 14.50
CA ALA A 38 6.45 15.23 14.77
C ALA A 38 6.58 14.41 16.06
N LYS A 39 5.47 14.26 16.79
CA LYS A 39 5.36 13.36 17.93
C LYS A 39 4.76 12.02 17.46
N VAL A 40 5.55 10.96 17.55
CA VAL A 40 5.04 9.61 17.26
C VAL A 40 4.37 9.06 18.53
N ILE A 41 3.12 8.62 18.40
CA ILE A 41 2.30 8.03 19.45
C ILE A 41 2.20 6.53 19.15
N PRO A 42 2.75 5.66 20.01
CA PRO A 42 2.63 4.22 19.81
C PRO A 42 1.20 3.76 20.11
N ALA A 43 0.59 3.04 19.17
CA ALA A 43 -0.61 2.26 19.40
C ALA A 43 -0.19 0.92 20.05
N THR A 44 -0.67 0.69 21.26
CA THR A 44 -0.27 -0.44 22.11
C THR A 44 -1.38 -1.46 22.31
N SER A 45 -2.58 -1.18 21.80
CA SER A 45 -3.74 -2.07 21.80
C SER A 45 -3.66 -3.12 20.69
N GLY A 46 -4.44 -4.17 20.80
CA GLY A 46 -4.64 -5.19 19.76
C GLY A 46 -3.35 -5.83 19.27
N SER A 47 -3.20 -5.91 17.94
CA SER A 47 -2.02 -6.43 17.26
C SER A 47 -0.82 -5.50 17.28
N LYS A 48 -0.99 -4.24 17.72
CA LYS A 48 0.03 -3.18 17.76
C LYS A 48 0.57 -2.82 16.36
N THR A 49 -0.27 -2.96 15.34
CA THR A 49 0.04 -2.68 13.94
C THR A 49 -0.78 -1.50 13.40
N LEU A 50 -0.73 -1.28 12.09
CA LEU A 50 -1.41 -0.19 11.40
C LEU A 50 -2.91 -0.13 11.70
N ASN A 51 -3.59 -1.26 11.82
CA ASN A 51 -5.04 -1.31 12.11
C ASN A 51 -5.37 -0.61 13.44
N ASP A 52 -4.61 -0.91 14.50
CA ASP A 52 -4.82 -0.32 15.82
C ASP A 52 -4.43 1.15 15.84
N ALA A 53 -3.37 1.53 15.13
CA ALA A 53 -2.97 2.92 14.99
C ALA A 53 -4.06 3.78 14.34
N VAL A 54 -4.76 3.27 13.32
CA VAL A 54 -5.90 3.96 12.70
C VAL A 54 -7.06 4.09 13.68
N ASN A 55 -7.39 3.05 14.43
CA ASN A 55 -8.44 3.09 15.45
C ASN A 55 -8.12 4.12 16.54
N GLU A 56 -6.91 4.11 17.10
CA GLU A 56 -6.50 5.06 18.13
C GLU A 56 -6.49 6.51 17.62
N ALA A 57 -6.08 6.74 16.37
CA ALA A 57 -6.13 8.07 15.76
C ALA A 57 -7.56 8.58 15.58
N LEU A 58 -8.48 7.71 15.14
CA LEU A 58 -9.91 8.04 15.00
C LEU A 58 -10.53 8.33 16.37
N GLU A 59 -10.23 7.53 17.40
CA GLU A 59 -10.71 7.79 18.75
C GLU A 59 -10.19 9.12 19.32
N ALA A 60 -8.91 9.43 19.10
CA ALA A 60 -8.32 10.69 19.53
C ALA A 60 -8.98 11.88 18.84
N TRP A 61 -9.27 11.78 17.56
CA TRP A 61 -9.98 12.81 16.81
C TRP A 61 -11.44 12.97 17.28
N MET A 62 -12.16 11.88 17.52
CA MET A 62 -13.52 11.95 18.04
C MET A 62 -13.60 12.61 19.43
N LYS A 63 -12.56 12.43 20.27
CA LYS A 63 -12.47 13.06 21.60
C LYS A 63 -12.16 14.55 21.52
N ASP A 64 -11.47 15.00 20.48
CA ASP A 64 -11.10 16.40 20.25
C ASP A 64 -11.24 16.75 18.76
N PRO A 65 -12.47 17.04 18.29
CA PRO A 65 -12.77 17.29 16.88
C PRO A 65 -12.21 18.63 16.36
N GLU A 66 -11.65 19.48 17.21
CA GLU A 66 -10.91 20.68 16.79
C GLU A 66 -9.60 20.32 16.08
N ASN A 67 -9.10 19.10 16.26
CA ASN A 67 -7.95 18.59 15.54
C ASN A 67 -8.33 18.22 14.09
N PHE A 68 -7.39 18.42 13.18
CA PHE A 68 -7.54 17.97 11.81
C PHE A 68 -7.08 16.52 11.70
N TYR A 69 -8.00 15.62 11.34
CA TYR A 69 -7.68 14.22 11.04
C TYR A 69 -7.09 14.11 9.64
N LEU A 70 -5.85 13.67 9.56
CA LEU A 70 -5.15 13.44 8.29
C LEU A 70 -4.88 11.94 8.12
N ILE A 71 -5.47 11.36 7.08
CA ILE A 71 -5.24 9.98 6.68
C ILE A 71 -4.62 9.93 5.29
N GLY A 72 -3.57 9.10 5.13
CA GLY A 72 -2.89 8.88 3.85
C GLY A 72 -3.38 7.64 3.09
N SER A 73 -4.34 6.90 3.63
CA SER A 73 -4.86 5.67 3.04
C SER A 73 -6.25 5.88 2.44
N ALA A 74 -6.62 5.04 1.46
CA ALA A 74 -7.94 5.06 0.83
C ALA A 74 -8.98 4.20 1.60
N VAL A 75 -8.81 4.07 2.93
CA VAL A 75 -9.72 3.35 3.84
C VAL A 75 -10.62 4.30 4.60
N GLY A 76 -11.62 3.76 5.28
CA GLY A 76 -12.55 4.55 6.07
C GLY A 76 -13.76 5.07 5.27
N PRO A 77 -14.63 5.88 5.90
CA PRO A 77 -15.85 6.37 5.29
C PRO A 77 -15.58 7.51 4.31
N GLN A 78 -16.58 7.84 3.49
CA GLN A 78 -16.55 9.08 2.72
C GLN A 78 -16.43 10.30 3.64
N PRO A 79 -15.67 11.33 3.24
CA PRO A 79 -15.07 11.54 1.90
C PRO A 79 -13.63 11.04 1.74
N TYR A 80 -13.04 10.36 2.74
CA TYR A 80 -11.61 10.05 2.76
C TYR A 80 -11.13 9.22 1.57
N PRO A 81 -11.77 8.10 1.18
CA PRO A 81 -11.32 7.31 0.02
C PRO A 81 -11.29 8.13 -1.28
N GLU A 82 -12.29 8.98 -1.50
CA GLU A 82 -12.35 9.84 -2.68
C GLU A 82 -11.27 10.93 -2.64
N MET A 83 -11.12 11.62 -1.51
CA MET A 83 -10.10 12.65 -1.34
C MET A 83 -8.70 12.09 -1.60
N VAL A 84 -8.37 10.97 -0.97
CA VAL A 84 -7.07 10.32 -1.14
C VAL A 84 -6.86 9.88 -2.58
N SER A 85 -7.85 9.23 -3.20
CA SER A 85 -7.78 8.81 -4.60
C SER A 85 -7.53 9.99 -5.53
N ARG A 86 -8.22 11.10 -5.30
CA ARG A 86 -8.10 12.32 -6.10
C ARG A 86 -6.73 12.99 -5.95
N PHE A 87 -6.20 13.08 -4.73
CA PHE A 87 -4.86 13.63 -4.52
C PHE A 87 -3.76 12.72 -5.07
N GLN A 88 -3.94 11.41 -5.00
CA GLN A 88 -3.00 10.44 -5.58
C GLN A 88 -3.13 10.29 -7.10
N SER A 89 -4.18 10.82 -7.73
CA SER A 89 -4.42 10.67 -9.17
C SER A 89 -3.34 11.30 -10.04
N VAL A 90 -2.48 12.16 -9.50
CA VAL A 90 -1.27 12.65 -10.16
C VAL A 90 -0.41 11.51 -10.70
N ILE A 91 -0.40 10.35 -10.03
CA ILE A 91 0.33 9.16 -10.49
C ILE A 91 -0.16 8.73 -11.88
N SER A 92 -1.46 8.53 -12.05
CA SER A 92 -2.02 8.11 -13.36
C SER A 92 -2.02 9.22 -14.40
N GLU A 93 -2.08 10.49 -13.98
CA GLU A 93 -1.93 11.63 -14.88
C GLU A 93 -0.51 11.63 -15.50
N GLU A 94 0.51 11.47 -14.67
CA GLU A 94 1.90 11.39 -15.12
C GLU A 94 2.17 10.13 -15.93
N ILE A 95 1.58 8.99 -15.57
CA ILE A 95 1.65 7.76 -16.38
C ILE A 95 1.16 8.03 -17.80
N LYS A 96 -0.03 8.63 -17.97
CA LYS A 96 -0.57 8.95 -19.31
C LYS A 96 0.36 9.85 -20.10
N LYS A 97 0.84 10.92 -19.47
CA LYS A 97 1.76 11.87 -20.13
C LYS A 97 3.05 11.20 -20.56
N GLN A 98 3.73 10.52 -19.66
CA GLN A 98 5.02 9.90 -19.92
C GLN A 98 4.90 8.71 -20.90
N LEU A 99 3.81 7.95 -20.83
CA LEU A 99 3.54 6.87 -21.78
C LEU A 99 3.40 7.40 -23.19
N LYS A 100 2.59 8.47 -23.37
CA LYS A 100 2.42 9.11 -24.68
C LYS A 100 3.74 9.62 -25.25
N GLU A 101 4.57 10.25 -24.42
CA GLU A 101 5.89 10.75 -24.80
C GLU A 101 6.83 9.61 -25.22
N LYS A 102 6.80 8.47 -24.54
CA LYS A 102 7.71 7.35 -24.78
C LYS A 102 7.28 6.40 -25.89
N THR A 103 5.98 6.15 -26.03
CA THR A 103 5.43 5.10 -26.88
C THR A 103 4.46 5.59 -27.94
N GLY A 104 3.97 6.81 -27.82
CA GLY A 104 2.86 7.35 -28.64
C GLY A 104 1.47 6.82 -28.26
N LYS A 105 1.36 5.85 -27.35
CA LYS A 105 0.07 5.31 -26.89
C LYS A 105 -0.57 6.24 -25.86
N GLU A 106 -1.89 6.39 -25.92
CA GLU A 106 -2.68 7.17 -24.93
C GLU A 106 -2.90 6.39 -23.63
N ASN A 107 -3.04 5.07 -23.71
CA ASN A 107 -3.27 4.19 -22.57
C ASN A 107 -2.32 2.97 -22.64
N PRO A 108 -1.91 2.44 -21.48
CA PRO A 108 -1.21 1.15 -21.43
C PRO A 108 -2.21 0.00 -21.60
N ASP A 109 -1.71 -1.20 -21.83
CA ASP A 109 -2.53 -2.39 -21.83
C ASP A 109 -2.81 -2.87 -20.39
N TYR A 110 -1.82 -2.70 -19.49
CA TYR A 110 -1.92 -3.08 -18.08
C TYR A 110 -1.37 -2.00 -17.15
N VAL A 111 -2.04 -1.80 -16.02
CA VAL A 111 -1.51 -1.04 -14.88
C VAL A 111 -1.51 -1.94 -13.64
N VAL A 112 -0.34 -2.12 -13.03
CA VAL A 112 -0.13 -2.98 -11.88
C VAL A 112 0.29 -2.14 -10.67
N ALA A 113 -0.35 -2.34 -9.52
CA ALA A 113 0.01 -1.68 -8.27
C ALA A 113 -0.16 -2.62 -7.08
N CYS A 114 0.67 -2.47 -6.04
CA CYS A 114 0.46 -3.20 -4.79
C CYS A 114 -0.76 -2.64 -4.04
N LEU A 115 -1.41 -3.50 -3.27
CA LEU A 115 -2.66 -3.17 -2.60
C LEU A 115 -2.65 -3.61 -1.13
N GLY A 116 -2.61 -2.64 -0.23
CA GLY A 116 -2.97 -2.74 1.18
C GLY A 116 -4.20 -1.88 1.40
N GLY A 117 -4.09 -0.76 2.12
CA GLY A 117 -5.18 0.22 2.23
C GLY A 117 -5.59 0.85 0.89
N GLY A 118 -4.68 0.91 -0.08
CA GLY A 118 -4.98 1.15 -1.49
C GLY A 118 -4.73 2.55 -2.02
N SER A 119 -4.03 3.43 -1.31
CA SER A 119 -3.82 4.81 -1.78
C SER A 119 -3.01 4.88 -3.08
N ASN A 120 -1.90 4.15 -3.17
CA ASN A 120 -1.06 4.13 -4.38
C ASN A 120 -1.80 3.49 -5.57
N ALA A 121 -2.52 2.39 -5.33
CA ALA A 121 -3.33 1.73 -6.35
C ALA A 121 -4.47 2.62 -6.84
N ALA A 122 -5.16 3.33 -5.93
CA ALA A 122 -6.18 4.31 -6.31
C ALA A 122 -5.61 5.39 -7.23
N GLY A 123 -4.43 5.93 -6.91
CA GLY A 123 -3.74 6.91 -7.74
C GLY A 123 -3.31 6.38 -9.11
N ALA A 124 -2.72 5.18 -9.14
CA ALA A 124 -2.28 4.56 -10.37
C ALA A 124 -3.44 4.18 -11.31
N PHE A 125 -4.58 3.80 -10.75
CA PHE A 125 -5.75 3.36 -11.51
C PHE A 125 -6.71 4.50 -11.88
N TYR A 126 -6.66 5.65 -11.22
CA TYR A 126 -7.68 6.69 -11.23
C TYR A 126 -8.19 7.06 -12.64
N HIS A 127 -7.31 7.41 -13.55
CA HIS A 127 -7.67 7.80 -14.90
C HIS A 127 -7.93 6.61 -15.86
N PHE A 128 -7.75 5.39 -15.37
CA PHE A 128 -7.96 4.17 -16.14
C PHE A 128 -9.19 3.36 -15.68
N ILE A 129 -9.83 3.74 -14.56
CA ILE A 129 -11.00 3.01 -14.04
C ILE A 129 -12.10 2.88 -15.10
N ASN A 130 -12.34 3.93 -15.87
CA ASN A 130 -13.38 3.99 -16.91
C ASN A 130 -12.86 3.65 -18.33
N GLU A 131 -11.64 3.14 -18.44
CA GLU A 131 -11.03 2.73 -19.70
C GLU A 131 -11.06 1.20 -19.83
N PRO A 132 -12.06 0.62 -20.51
CA PRO A 132 -12.22 -0.85 -20.55
C PRO A 132 -11.05 -1.59 -21.23
N SER A 133 -10.30 -0.89 -22.08
CA SER A 133 -9.12 -1.43 -22.77
C SER A 133 -7.90 -1.60 -21.86
N VAL A 134 -7.91 -1.00 -20.68
CA VAL A 134 -6.79 -1.06 -19.72
C VAL A 134 -7.11 -2.08 -18.63
N HIS A 135 -6.30 -3.09 -18.49
CA HIS A 135 -6.38 -4.07 -17.39
C HIS A 135 -5.77 -3.49 -16.12
N LEU A 136 -6.53 -3.51 -15.02
CA LEU A 136 -6.05 -3.09 -13.70
C LEU A 136 -5.75 -4.33 -12.87
N ILE A 137 -4.52 -4.44 -12.38
CA ILE A 137 -4.08 -5.58 -11.56
C ILE A 137 -3.59 -5.07 -10.20
N ALA A 138 -4.24 -5.52 -9.14
CA ALA A 138 -3.85 -5.26 -7.77
C ALA A 138 -3.06 -6.45 -7.21
N ALA A 139 -1.85 -6.23 -6.75
CA ALA A 139 -1.04 -7.23 -6.06
C ALA A 139 -1.22 -7.09 -4.55
N GLU A 140 -1.85 -8.07 -3.91
CA GLU A 140 -1.99 -8.13 -2.46
C GLU A 140 -0.97 -9.07 -1.82
N ALA A 141 -0.61 -8.82 -0.57
CA ALA A 141 0.40 -9.61 0.12
C ALA A 141 -0.19 -10.94 0.63
N ALA A 142 0.32 -12.03 0.11
CA ALA A 142 -0.04 -13.37 0.59
C ALA A 142 0.87 -13.86 1.74
N GLY A 143 1.79 -13.04 2.23
CA GLY A 143 2.67 -13.40 3.32
C GLY A 143 3.43 -14.71 3.05
N LYS A 144 3.20 -15.72 3.88
CA LYS A 144 3.77 -17.07 3.69
C LYS A 144 2.94 -17.97 2.77
N GLY A 145 1.89 -17.45 2.18
CA GLY A 145 0.95 -18.15 1.30
C GLY A 145 -0.50 -17.93 1.73
N VAL A 146 -1.42 -17.94 0.76
CA VAL A 146 -2.85 -17.68 1.00
C VAL A 146 -3.43 -18.62 2.06
N ASP A 147 -3.07 -19.89 2.01
CA ASP A 147 -3.59 -20.94 2.90
C ASP A 147 -2.72 -21.17 4.16
N SER A 148 -1.67 -20.37 4.37
CA SER A 148 -0.73 -20.55 5.47
C SER A 148 -1.28 -20.13 6.84
N GLY A 149 -2.34 -19.34 6.85
CA GLY A 149 -2.80 -18.63 8.05
C GLY A 149 -2.06 -17.32 8.34
N GLU A 150 -0.86 -17.13 7.78
CA GLU A 150 -0.02 -15.92 7.86
C GLU A 150 -0.04 -15.20 6.50
N THR A 151 -1.08 -14.43 6.26
CA THR A 151 -1.37 -13.75 5.00
C THR A 151 -2.10 -12.43 5.22
N ALA A 152 -2.02 -11.51 4.27
CA ALA A 152 -2.80 -10.28 4.19
C ALA A 152 -3.61 -10.21 2.88
N ALA A 153 -3.86 -11.35 2.23
CA ALA A 153 -4.57 -11.46 0.96
C ALA A 153 -6.09 -11.25 1.11
N THR A 154 -6.48 -10.05 1.49
CA THR A 154 -7.84 -9.70 1.91
C THR A 154 -8.90 -9.85 0.82
N LEU A 155 -8.58 -9.55 -0.45
CA LEU A 155 -9.55 -9.75 -1.55
C LEU A 155 -9.67 -11.20 -1.96
N THR A 156 -8.63 -12.00 -1.75
CA THR A 156 -8.62 -13.43 -2.09
C THR A 156 -9.40 -14.27 -1.06
N ILE A 157 -9.23 -14.01 0.25
CA ILE A 157 -9.81 -14.84 1.30
C ILE A 157 -10.76 -14.12 2.25
N GLY A 158 -10.86 -12.80 2.15
CA GLY A 158 -11.67 -11.99 3.07
C GLY A 158 -13.15 -12.01 2.75
N GLU A 159 -13.92 -11.44 3.66
CA GLU A 159 -15.35 -11.34 3.60
C GLU A 159 -15.81 -9.89 3.73
N LYS A 160 -17.08 -9.64 3.37
CA LYS A 160 -17.73 -8.37 3.63
C LYS A 160 -17.80 -8.07 5.13
N GLY A 161 -17.47 -6.83 5.49
CA GLY A 161 -17.60 -6.35 6.85
C GLY A 161 -17.47 -4.85 6.97
N ILE A 162 -17.39 -4.36 8.20
CA ILE A 162 -17.21 -2.95 8.52
C ILE A 162 -15.83 -2.78 9.14
N LEU A 163 -15.02 -1.90 8.57
CA LEU A 163 -13.72 -1.54 9.10
C LEU A 163 -13.56 -0.01 9.05
N HIS A 164 -13.11 0.60 10.14
CA HIS A 164 -12.97 2.05 10.28
C HIS A 164 -14.21 2.85 9.83
N GLY A 165 -15.42 2.34 10.14
CA GLY A 165 -16.67 3.01 9.83
C GLY A 165 -17.14 2.89 8.37
N SER A 166 -16.51 2.05 7.55
CA SER A 166 -16.94 1.81 6.16
C SER A 166 -17.16 0.33 5.86
N GLN A 167 -18.09 0.04 4.95
CA GLN A 167 -18.30 -1.31 4.44
C GLN A 167 -17.24 -1.63 3.39
N THR A 168 -16.50 -2.72 3.62
CA THR A 168 -15.43 -3.17 2.72
C THR A 168 -15.25 -4.70 2.77
N MET A 169 -14.18 -5.20 2.17
CA MET A 169 -13.68 -6.56 2.38
C MET A 169 -12.63 -6.54 3.49
N LEU A 170 -12.70 -7.52 4.37
CA LEU A 170 -11.75 -7.68 5.48
C LEU A 170 -11.58 -9.15 5.85
N MET A 171 -10.44 -9.48 6.43
CA MET A 171 -10.19 -10.83 6.96
C MET A 171 -10.88 -10.98 8.32
N LYS A 172 -11.51 -12.11 8.53
CA LYS A 172 -12.21 -12.45 9.78
C LYS A 172 -11.72 -13.77 10.35
N ASP A 173 -11.76 -13.84 11.68
CA ASP A 173 -11.63 -15.10 12.40
C ASP A 173 -12.97 -15.89 12.42
N GLU A 174 -12.94 -17.09 13.01
CA GLU A 174 -14.13 -17.96 13.13
C GLU A 174 -15.24 -17.32 13.98
N GLN A 175 -14.92 -16.36 14.82
CA GLN A 175 -15.86 -15.62 15.66
C GLN A 175 -16.42 -14.38 14.96
N GLY A 176 -15.94 -14.06 13.75
CA GLY A 176 -16.36 -12.91 12.96
C GLY A 176 -15.65 -11.58 13.32
N ASN A 177 -14.63 -11.63 14.19
CA ASN A 177 -13.78 -10.47 14.47
C ASN A 177 -12.78 -10.23 13.35
N VAL A 178 -12.20 -9.05 13.31
CA VAL A 178 -11.09 -8.74 12.38
C VAL A 178 -9.90 -9.64 12.72
N LYS A 179 -9.49 -10.46 11.76
CA LYS A 179 -8.33 -11.35 11.91
C LYS A 179 -7.05 -10.53 11.69
N GLU A 180 -6.01 -10.86 12.44
CA GLU A 180 -4.68 -10.31 12.21
C GLU A 180 -4.18 -10.68 10.82
N ALA A 181 -3.63 -9.69 10.13
CA ALA A 181 -2.94 -9.88 8.86
C ALA A 181 -1.48 -10.26 9.12
N TYR A 182 -0.82 -10.75 8.08
CA TYR A 182 0.62 -10.94 8.10
C TYR A 182 1.23 -10.64 6.74
N SER A 183 2.25 -9.79 6.73
CA SER A 183 3.20 -9.60 5.65
C SER A 183 4.54 -9.12 6.21
N LEU A 184 5.63 -9.50 5.58
CA LEU A 184 6.95 -8.92 5.82
C LEU A 184 6.95 -7.42 5.51
N SER A 185 6.10 -7.00 4.60
CA SER A 185 5.87 -5.62 4.20
C SER A 185 4.91 -4.92 5.16
N ALA A 186 5.43 -4.05 6.03
CA ALA A 186 4.63 -3.35 7.04
C ALA A 186 3.46 -2.54 6.46
N GLY A 187 3.62 -1.98 5.26
CA GLY A 187 2.57 -1.21 4.60
C GLY A 187 1.46 -2.06 3.97
N LEU A 188 1.65 -3.38 3.83
CA LEU A 188 0.63 -4.33 3.35
C LEU A 188 0.13 -5.26 4.47
N ASP A 189 0.72 -5.20 5.66
CA ASP A 189 0.29 -5.92 6.85
C ASP A 189 -0.98 -5.29 7.44
N TYR A 190 -2.10 -5.49 6.72
CA TYR A 190 -3.36 -4.83 7.01
C TYR A 190 -4.55 -5.72 6.64
N PRO A 191 -5.52 -5.93 7.57
CA PRO A 191 -6.56 -6.93 7.42
C PRO A 191 -7.75 -6.49 6.56
N GLY A 192 -7.66 -5.36 5.87
CA GLY A 192 -8.77 -4.79 5.11
C GLY A 192 -8.32 -4.09 3.83
N ILE A 193 -9.30 -3.62 3.07
CA ILE A 193 -9.10 -2.96 1.77
C ILE A 193 -9.90 -1.67 1.73
N GLY A 194 -9.42 -0.68 0.99
CA GLY A 194 -10.21 0.50 0.69
C GLY A 194 -11.51 0.18 -0.05
N PRO A 195 -12.65 0.83 0.29
CA PRO A 195 -13.96 0.53 -0.31
C PRO A 195 -13.98 0.61 -1.83
N LEU A 196 -13.20 1.52 -2.43
CA LEU A 196 -13.06 1.62 -3.88
C LEU A 196 -12.55 0.31 -4.49
N HIS A 197 -11.47 -0.23 -3.93
CA HIS A 197 -10.84 -1.45 -4.46
C HIS A 197 -11.71 -2.69 -4.24
N ALA A 198 -12.40 -2.77 -3.10
CA ALA A 198 -13.39 -3.80 -2.85
C ALA A 198 -14.52 -3.77 -3.91
N HIS A 199 -14.96 -2.57 -4.30
CA HIS A 199 -15.95 -2.40 -5.37
C HIS A 199 -15.39 -2.80 -6.74
N LEU A 200 -14.20 -2.35 -7.11
CA LEU A 200 -13.57 -2.66 -8.40
C LEU A 200 -13.32 -4.16 -8.57
N ALA A 201 -12.85 -4.84 -7.52
CA ALA A 201 -12.68 -6.29 -7.54
C ALA A 201 -14.04 -7.01 -7.68
N LYS A 202 -15.04 -6.62 -6.89
CA LYS A 202 -16.39 -7.21 -6.94
C LYS A 202 -17.06 -7.08 -8.29
N THR A 203 -16.85 -5.96 -8.98
CA THR A 203 -17.43 -5.70 -10.32
C THR A 203 -16.63 -6.32 -11.46
N GLY A 204 -15.50 -6.97 -11.16
CA GLY A 204 -14.60 -7.51 -12.17
C GLY A 204 -13.81 -6.46 -12.95
N ARG A 205 -13.81 -5.19 -12.48
CA ARG A 205 -13.05 -4.13 -13.14
C ARG A 205 -11.56 -4.19 -12.82
N MET A 206 -11.21 -4.78 -11.70
CA MET A 206 -9.84 -4.95 -11.24
C MET A 206 -9.60 -6.43 -10.94
N GLU A 207 -8.52 -6.94 -11.48
CA GLU A 207 -8.01 -8.28 -11.20
C GLU A 207 -7.13 -8.24 -9.95
N VAL A 208 -7.06 -9.36 -9.25
CA VAL A 208 -6.29 -9.48 -8.00
C VAL A 208 -5.27 -10.59 -8.15
N GLU A 209 -4.04 -10.34 -7.72
CA GLU A 209 -2.95 -11.30 -7.70
C GLU A 209 -2.40 -11.39 -6.28
N ALA A 210 -2.46 -12.57 -5.68
CA ALA A 210 -1.87 -12.81 -4.37
C ALA A 210 -0.38 -13.14 -4.53
N VAL A 211 0.48 -12.35 -3.88
CA VAL A 211 1.95 -12.44 -3.99
C VAL A 211 2.54 -12.74 -2.62
N THR A 212 3.36 -13.78 -2.51
CA THR A 212 4.05 -14.12 -1.27
C THR A 212 5.24 -13.20 -0.99
N ASP A 213 5.68 -13.17 0.27
CA ASP A 213 6.85 -12.40 0.68
C ASP A 213 8.12 -12.83 -0.09
N ASP A 214 8.29 -14.13 -0.34
CA ASP A 214 9.43 -14.66 -1.12
C ASP A 214 9.38 -14.23 -2.59
N GLU A 215 8.20 -14.26 -3.22
CA GLU A 215 8.02 -13.76 -4.59
C GLU A 215 8.34 -12.27 -4.68
N ALA A 216 7.90 -11.48 -3.70
CA ALA A 216 8.18 -10.05 -3.62
C ALA A 216 9.68 -9.78 -3.41
N LEU A 217 10.34 -10.48 -2.50
CA LEU A 217 11.79 -10.38 -2.28
C LEU A 217 12.57 -10.71 -3.55
N LYS A 218 12.24 -11.82 -4.21
CA LYS A 218 12.87 -12.21 -5.48
C LYS A 218 12.77 -11.13 -6.54
N ALA A 219 11.56 -10.57 -6.71
CA ALA A 219 11.33 -9.49 -7.66
C ALA A 219 12.12 -8.21 -7.30
N ALA A 220 12.21 -7.88 -6.01
CA ALA A 220 13.01 -6.75 -5.55
C ALA A 220 14.50 -6.90 -5.89
N PHE A 221 15.08 -8.08 -5.64
CA PHE A 221 16.47 -8.35 -6.00
C PHE A 221 16.69 -8.32 -7.51
N MET A 222 15.73 -8.80 -8.29
CA MET A 222 15.79 -8.70 -9.76
C MET A 222 15.87 -7.23 -10.19
N LEU A 223 14.94 -6.37 -9.75
CA LEU A 223 14.95 -4.95 -10.10
C LEU A 223 16.22 -4.25 -9.65
N THR A 224 16.70 -4.59 -8.45
CA THR A 224 17.91 -3.99 -7.89
C THR A 224 19.15 -4.32 -8.73
N ARG A 225 19.26 -5.55 -9.22
CA ARG A 225 20.42 -6.00 -10.01
C ARG A 225 20.37 -5.51 -11.45
N GLU A 226 19.19 -5.50 -12.06
CA GLU A 226 19.03 -5.13 -13.47
C GLU A 226 18.99 -3.61 -13.66
N GLU A 227 18.34 -2.86 -12.76
CA GLU A 227 18.07 -1.43 -12.92
C GLU A 227 18.76 -0.52 -11.88
N GLY A 228 19.40 -1.10 -10.86
CA GLY A 228 20.00 -0.33 -9.75
C GLY A 228 18.98 0.36 -8.84
N ILE A 229 17.73 -0.10 -8.84
CA ILE A 229 16.64 0.46 -8.05
C ILE A 229 16.29 -0.49 -6.91
N ILE A 230 16.45 -0.03 -5.66
CA ILE A 230 15.99 -0.77 -4.49
C ILE A 230 14.53 -0.35 -4.19
N PRO A 231 13.53 -1.16 -4.54
CA PRO A 231 12.12 -0.81 -4.30
C PRO A 231 11.76 -0.97 -2.84
N ALA A 232 10.68 -0.33 -2.39
CA ALA A 232 10.05 -0.72 -1.13
C ALA A 232 9.45 -2.12 -1.23
N LEU A 233 9.44 -2.88 -0.14
CA LEU A 233 8.86 -4.24 -0.11
C LEU A 233 7.40 -4.25 -0.58
N GLU A 234 6.64 -3.21 -0.25
CA GLU A 234 5.28 -3.04 -0.72
C GLU A 234 5.21 -3.10 -2.26
N SER A 235 5.99 -2.27 -2.92
CA SER A 235 5.96 -2.16 -4.40
C SER A 235 6.57 -3.36 -5.11
N SER A 236 7.40 -4.14 -4.40
CA SER A 236 7.95 -5.39 -4.94
C SER A 236 6.87 -6.44 -5.20
N HIS A 237 5.75 -6.40 -4.46
CA HIS A 237 4.58 -7.24 -4.75
C HIS A 237 3.99 -6.93 -6.13
N ALA A 238 3.90 -5.65 -6.50
CA ALA A 238 3.45 -5.29 -7.85
C ALA A 238 4.41 -5.79 -8.94
N LEU A 239 5.70 -5.72 -8.69
CA LEU A 239 6.72 -6.18 -9.63
C LEU A 239 6.69 -7.71 -9.82
N ALA A 240 6.44 -8.47 -8.75
CA ALA A 240 6.37 -9.93 -8.80
C ALA A 240 5.25 -10.45 -9.72
N VAL A 241 4.25 -9.65 -10.03
CA VAL A 241 3.20 -10.00 -11.00
C VAL A 241 3.77 -10.34 -12.38
N LEU A 242 4.93 -9.75 -12.75
CA LEU A 242 5.60 -10.07 -14.02
C LEU A 242 6.02 -11.53 -14.15
N GLU A 243 6.36 -12.19 -13.04
CA GLU A 243 6.72 -13.63 -13.06
C GLU A 243 5.48 -14.53 -12.97
N LYS A 244 4.38 -14.02 -12.40
CA LYS A 244 3.14 -14.78 -12.21
C LYS A 244 2.24 -14.79 -13.43
N ARG A 245 2.33 -13.76 -14.27
CA ARG A 245 1.48 -13.59 -15.45
C ARG A 245 2.27 -13.56 -16.75
N LYS A 246 1.64 -14.06 -17.81
CA LYS A 246 2.17 -13.94 -19.18
C LYS A 246 1.53 -12.73 -19.84
N PHE A 247 2.37 -11.84 -20.31
CA PHE A 247 2.01 -10.69 -21.12
C PHE A 247 2.32 -10.93 -22.58
N GLY A 248 1.58 -10.33 -23.48
CA GLY A 248 1.89 -10.34 -24.92
C GLY A 248 3.18 -9.57 -25.20
N LYS A 249 3.84 -9.91 -26.29
CA LYS A 249 5.12 -9.28 -26.68
C LYS A 249 5.00 -7.76 -26.91
N ASP A 250 3.85 -7.31 -27.37
CA ASP A 250 3.57 -5.91 -27.72
C ASP A 250 2.75 -5.18 -26.65
N ASP A 251 2.45 -5.86 -25.53
CA ASP A 251 1.72 -5.26 -24.43
C ASP A 251 2.59 -4.22 -23.72
N VAL A 252 1.98 -3.11 -23.38
CA VAL A 252 2.58 -2.09 -22.53
C VAL A 252 2.09 -2.26 -21.11
N VAL A 253 2.98 -2.69 -20.24
CA VAL A 253 2.72 -2.94 -18.82
C VAL A 253 3.35 -1.84 -17.99
N VAL A 254 2.53 -1.11 -17.26
CA VAL A 254 2.98 -0.10 -16.30
C VAL A 254 2.91 -0.68 -14.89
N ILE A 255 4.04 -0.73 -14.21
CA ILE A 255 4.15 -1.18 -12.82
C ILE A 255 4.44 0.02 -11.94
N ASN A 256 3.57 0.26 -10.95
CA ASN A 256 3.73 1.36 -10.01
C ASN A 256 4.70 1.00 -8.88
N ILE A 257 5.96 1.39 -9.02
CA ILE A 257 6.95 1.28 -7.93
C ILE A 257 6.79 2.50 -7.02
N SER A 258 5.87 2.40 -6.08
CA SER A 258 5.36 3.49 -5.27
C SER A 258 6.25 3.90 -4.09
N GLY A 259 7.34 3.20 -3.86
CA GLY A 259 8.25 3.50 -2.75
C GLY A 259 9.65 2.95 -2.93
N ARG A 260 10.58 3.50 -2.16
CA ARG A 260 12.00 3.10 -2.13
C ARG A 260 12.30 2.24 -0.90
N GLY A 261 13.26 1.32 -1.05
CA GLY A 261 13.56 0.27 -0.08
C GLY A 261 14.62 0.61 0.98
N ASP A 262 15.04 1.85 1.12
CA ASP A 262 16.03 2.25 2.15
C ASP A 262 15.54 2.02 3.59
N LYS A 263 14.23 1.93 3.80
CA LYS A 263 13.63 1.54 5.08
C LYS A 263 13.63 0.02 5.33
N ASP A 264 13.79 -0.78 4.27
CA ASP A 264 13.60 -2.23 4.27
C ASP A 264 14.92 -3.01 4.17
N LEU A 265 16.08 -2.32 4.26
CA LEU A 265 17.40 -2.93 4.08
C LEU A 265 17.66 -4.11 5.02
N ASP A 266 17.19 -4.02 6.27
CA ASP A 266 17.35 -5.11 7.24
C ASP A 266 16.61 -6.37 6.79
N ASN A 267 15.40 -6.22 6.23
CA ASN A 267 14.62 -7.34 5.68
C ASN A 267 15.29 -7.92 4.45
N TYR A 268 15.79 -7.08 3.54
CA TYR A 268 16.51 -7.54 2.36
C TYR A 268 17.77 -8.32 2.73
N LEU A 269 18.61 -7.76 3.61
CA LEU A 269 19.89 -8.36 4.00
C LEU A 269 19.73 -9.65 4.82
N SER A 270 18.63 -9.79 5.57
CA SER A 270 18.33 -11.01 6.32
C SER A 270 17.69 -12.11 5.50
N SER A 271 17.27 -11.81 4.26
CA SER A 271 16.63 -12.78 3.38
C SER A 271 17.64 -13.78 2.77
N SER A 272 17.16 -14.97 2.41
CA SER A 272 17.96 -15.97 1.69
C SER A 272 18.48 -15.46 0.33
N PHE A 273 17.81 -14.50 -0.27
CA PHE A 273 18.19 -13.91 -1.57
C PHE A 273 19.42 -12.99 -1.47
N ALA A 274 19.75 -12.49 -0.26
CA ALA A 274 20.97 -11.71 -0.04
C ALA A 274 22.22 -12.59 0.01
N GLN A 275 22.11 -13.81 0.51
CA GLN A 275 23.26 -14.70 0.72
C GLN A 275 23.95 -15.11 -0.60
N GLY A 276 23.21 -15.19 -1.71
CA GLY A 276 23.80 -15.40 -3.05
C GLY A 276 24.29 -14.14 -3.77
N ALA A 277 24.24 -12.98 -3.10
CA ALA A 277 24.67 -11.71 -3.67
C ALA A 277 26.02 -11.22 -3.10
N LEU A 278 26.50 -11.85 -2.03
CA LEU A 278 27.77 -11.52 -1.35
C LEU A 278 28.93 -12.44 -1.75
N GLU A 279 28.66 -13.44 -2.60
CA GLU A 279 29.65 -14.27 -3.26
C GLU A 279 29.91 -13.79 -4.72
#